data_3d3284f862eb58b303deab5e99f01f25
#
_entry.id   3d3284f862eb58b303deab5e99f01f25
#
_cell.length_a   1.000
_cell.length_b   1.000
_cell.length_c   1.000
_cell.angle_alpha   90.00
_cell.angle_beta   90.00
_cell.angle_gamma   90.00
#
_symmetry.space_group_name_H-M   'P 1'
#
loop_
_entity.id
_entity.type
_entity.pdbx_description
1 polymer ?
#
loop_
_entity_poly.entity_id
_entity_poly.type
_entity_poly.pdbx_seq_one_letter_code
_entity_poly.pdbx_strand_id
1 'polypeptide(L)'
;AAEIGTKKVITEHSTIGLVITTDGTITSIPRDEYEEAEERVIDELKALDKPFIVLMNTDNPKSATAVGLCASLTDKYAVPVVPVNCLEMTEQEINDILSDILYEFPVSSVGINYPSWINNLESDNYLKASIYTSVKENTSVITNIRSVGSFAERLKENEYIDSININSLDLSTGKINMKVYVDNSFFYKILSESCNVEVNDERDLMSQFINLVQMKKQYERFNKALKEVDETGYGIVMPEMNELSLEEPEIMKQGGRYGVKLKAQAPSIHLIKCNTYTEVAPIVGSESQSQELVMYLLKEFEENPSEIWDTNIFGKSLHELVSEGLNNKLYRMPIDARNKFRETIERVINEGCNGLICIIL
;
A
#
# COMPACT_ATOMS: atom_id res chain seq x y z
N ALA A 1 38.31 47.12 18.08
CA ALA A 1 37.97 46.34 19.32
C ALA A 1 36.47 45.99 19.35
N ALA A 2 35.57 46.90 19.08
CA ALA A 2 34.12 46.66 19.08
C ALA A 2 33.72 45.58 18.07
N GLU A 3 34.14 45.68 16.80
CA GLU A 3 33.82 44.74 15.74
C GLU A 3 34.28 43.32 16.05
N ILE A 4 35.52 43.15 16.58
CA ILE A 4 36.04 41.84 16.98
C ILE A 4 35.22 41.26 18.14
N GLY A 5 34.85 42.11 19.12
CA GLY A 5 34.03 41.73 20.26
C GLY A 5 32.63 41.26 19.84
N THR A 6 31.96 42.03 18.97
CA THR A 6 30.63 41.71 18.45
C THR A 6 30.66 40.41 17.65
N LYS A 7 31.63 40.26 16.74
CA LYS A 7 31.81 39.02 15.96
C LYS A 7 31.99 37.80 16.87
N LYS A 8 32.80 37.91 17.91
CA LYS A 8 33.03 36.84 18.88
C LYS A 8 31.75 36.47 19.64
N VAL A 9 30.96 37.45 20.10
CA VAL A 9 29.71 37.24 20.81
C VAL A 9 28.69 36.54 19.86
N ILE A 10 28.56 37.00 18.66
CA ILE A 10 27.64 36.39 17.70
C ILE A 10 28.08 34.98 17.34
N THR A 11 29.37 34.74 17.14
CA THR A 11 29.89 33.42 16.74
C THR A 11 29.81 32.39 17.87
N GLU A 12 30.22 32.77 19.09
CA GLU A 12 30.44 31.82 20.20
C GLU A 12 29.27 31.77 21.21
N HIS A 13 28.52 32.89 21.37
CA HIS A 13 27.61 33.05 22.51
C HIS A 13 26.16 33.35 22.09
N SER A 14 25.86 33.58 20.82
CA SER A 14 24.51 33.87 20.33
C SER A 14 23.93 32.69 19.59
N THR A 15 22.65 32.38 19.84
CA THR A 15 21.86 31.36 19.09
C THR A 15 21.21 31.96 17.85
N ILE A 16 20.84 33.25 17.93
CA ILE A 16 20.15 34.01 16.88
C ILE A 16 20.85 35.32 16.61
N GLY A 17 20.69 35.87 15.41
CA GLY A 17 21.13 37.19 15.02
C GLY A 17 19.95 38.13 14.81
N LEU A 18 20.14 39.41 15.15
CA LEU A 18 19.21 40.47 14.84
C LEU A 18 20.01 41.63 14.23
N VAL A 19 19.78 41.93 12.94
CA VAL A 19 20.39 43.04 12.27
C VAL A 19 19.42 44.24 12.32
N ILE A 20 19.90 45.38 12.78
CA ILE A 20 19.11 46.61 12.75
C ILE A 20 19.71 47.55 11.72
N THR A 21 18.94 47.90 10.71
CA THR A 21 19.28 48.92 9.70
C THR A 21 18.24 50.05 9.72
N THR A 22 18.33 50.98 8.81
CA THR A 22 17.38 52.11 8.73
C THR A 22 17.14 52.52 7.27
N ASP A 23 15.99 53.12 7.01
CA ASP A 23 15.66 53.76 5.76
C ASP A 23 16.21 55.22 5.64
N GLY A 24 16.91 55.70 6.68
CA GLY A 24 17.45 57.05 6.76
C GLY A 24 16.50 58.06 7.41
N THR A 25 15.26 57.70 7.77
CA THR A 25 14.30 58.65 8.41
C THR A 25 14.62 58.93 9.88
N ILE A 26 15.28 58.00 10.56
CA ILE A 26 15.57 58.05 12.01
C ILE A 26 16.82 58.86 12.31
N THR A 27 17.75 58.97 11.36
CA THR A 27 19.04 59.63 11.53
C THR A 27 19.25 60.71 10.49
N SER A 28 20.26 61.56 10.67
CA SER A 28 20.65 62.56 9.66
C SER A 28 21.57 61.99 8.57
N ILE A 29 21.86 60.70 8.60
CA ILE A 29 22.72 60.02 7.64
C ILE A 29 21.84 59.38 6.55
N PRO A 30 22.07 59.66 5.27
CA PRO A 30 21.31 59.07 4.16
C PRO A 30 21.49 57.55 4.09
N ARG A 31 20.50 56.85 3.52
CA ARG A 31 20.51 55.40 3.43
C ARG A 31 21.70 54.83 2.64
N ASP A 32 22.08 55.47 1.58
CA ASP A 32 23.21 55.09 0.71
C ASP A 32 24.55 54.95 1.47
N GLU A 33 24.71 55.65 2.57
CA GLU A 33 25.91 55.54 3.43
C GLU A 33 25.88 54.26 4.33
N TYR A 34 24.72 53.59 4.50
CA TYR A 34 24.59 52.35 5.27
C TYR A 34 24.69 51.08 4.41
N GLU A 35 24.40 51.13 3.13
CA GLU A 35 24.21 49.94 2.29
C GLU A 35 25.43 49.04 2.27
N GLU A 36 26.63 49.57 2.13
CA GLU A 36 27.85 48.74 2.11
C GLU A 36 28.12 48.06 3.45
N ALA A 37 27.85 48.73 4.56
CA ALA A 37 28.01 48.13 5.90
C ALA A 37 26.93 47.09 6.18
N GLU A 38 25.70 47.35 5.73
CA GLU A 38 24.55 46.44 5.86
C GLU A 38 24.81 45.12 5.10
N GLU A 39 25.23 45.22 3.84
CA GLU A 39 25.56 44.03 3.02
C GLU A 39 26.66 43.21 3.64
N ARG A 40 27.75 43.83 4.09
CA ARG A 40 28.85 43.12 4.74
C ARG A 40 28.41 42.39 5.99
N VAL A 41 27.60 42.99 6.86
CA VAL A 41 27.13 42.35 8.10
C VAL A 41 26.18 41.18 7.80
N ILE A 42 25.29 41.33 6.80
CA ILE A 42 24.38 40.28 6.38
C ILE A 42 25.15 39.08 5.80
N ASP A 43 26.15 39.33 4.95
CA ASP A 43 26.99 38.28 4.36
C ASP A 43 27.82 37.57 5.43
N GLU A 44 28.36 38.28 6.42
CA GLU A 44 29.04 37.66 7.55
C GLU A 44 28.11 36.77 8.37
N LEU A 45 26.87 37.19 8.63
CA LEU A 45 25.88 36.37 9.36
C LEU A 45 25.44 35.13 8.58
N LYS A 46 25.24 35.27 7.26
CA LYS A 46 24.97 34.12 6.38
C LYS A 46 26.10 33.10 6.42
N ALA A 47 27.36 33.57 6.42
CA ALA A 47 28.52 32.69 6.50
C ALA A 47 28.64 31.93 7.85
N LEU A 48 27.98 32.40 8.91
CA LEU A 48 27.93 31.74 10.21
C LEU A 48 26.83 30.66 10.31
N ASP A 49 25.97 30.57 9.29
CA ASP A 49 24.84 29.63 9.23
C ASP A 49 23.92 29.69 10.48
N LYS A 50 23.74 30.89 11.00
CA LYS A 50 22.87 31.18 12.14
C LYS A 50 21.57 31.82 11.69
N PRO A 51 20.41 31.45 12.29
CA PRO A 51 19.15 32.09 11.98
C PRO A 51 19.20 33.58 12.38
N PHE A 52 18.81 34.47 11.48
CA PHE A 52 18.69 35.89 11.76
C PHE A 52 17.61 36.56 10.91
N ILE A 53 17.14 37.69 11.36
CA ILE A 53 16.27 38.58 10.60
C ILE A 53 16.85 40.00 10.60
N VAL A 54 16.35 40.81 9.66
CA VAL A 54 16.74 42.25 9.56
C VAL A 54 15.54 43.09 10.00
N LEU A 55 15.76 44.01 10.95
CA LEU A 55 14.81 45.04 11.31
C LEU A 55 15.18 46.34 10.66
N MET A 56 14.29 46.91 9.85
CA MET A 56 14.48 48.21 9.27
C MET A 56 13.78 49.25 10.15
N ASN A 57 14.58 49.99 10.92
CA ASN A 57 14.08 51.06 11.78
C ASN A 57 13.68 52.30 10.97
N THR A 58 12.41 52.68 11.08
CA THR A 58 11.80 53.77 10.31
C THR A 58 10.79 54.55 11.16
N ASP A 59 10.60 55.83 10.88
CA ASP A 59 9.58 56.64 11.57
C ASP A 59 8.14 56.13 11.33
N ASN A 60 7.90 55.57 10.12
CA ASN A 60 6.57 55.10 9.77
C ASN A 60 6.61 53.71 9.13
N PRO A 61 6.58 52.62 9.94
CA PRO A 61 6.64 51.24 9.47
C PRO A 61 5.53 50.85 8.49
N LYS A 62 4.39 51.54 8.53
CA LYS A 62 3.20 51.23 7.68
C LYS A 62 3.20 52.04 6.38
N SER A 63 4.20 52.91 6.12
CA SER A 63 4.27 53.65 4.88
C SER A 63 4.53 52.72 3.67
N ALA A 64 3.94 53.06 2.52
CA ALA A 64 4.14 52.30 1.29
C ALA A 64 5.64 52.24 0.88
N THR A 65 6.39 53.29 1.17
CA THR A 65 7.83 53.39 0.90
C THR A 65 8.63 52.46 1.79
N ALA A 66 8.38 52.41 3.09
CA ALA A 66 9.05 51.47 4.01
C ALA A 66 8.74 50.01 3.68
N VAL A 67 7.46 49.69 3.46
CA VAL A 67 7.05 48.33 3.08
C VAL A 67 7.66 47.92 1.75
N GLY A 68 7.67 48.81 0.74
CA GLY A 68 8.28 48.53 -0.55
C GLY A 68 9.81 48.34 -0.48
N LEU A 69 10.49 49.11 0.36
CA LEU A 69 11.91 48.95 0.59
C LEU A 69 12.22 47.62 1.30
N CYS A 70 11.47 47.27 2.33
CA CYS A 70 11.61 45.97 3.01
C CYS A 70 11.42 44.80 2.06
N ALA A 71 10.42 44.85 1.18
CA ALA A 71 10.22 43.82 0.17
C ALA A 71 11.44 43.69 -0.77
N SER A 72 11.94 44.79 -1.28
CA SER A 72 13.13 44.78 -2.13
C SER A 72 14.37 44.24 -1.43
N LEU A 73 14.56 44.55 -0.17
CA LEU A 73 15.69 44.06 0.64
C LEU A 73 15.51 42.57 0.99
N THR A 74 14.29 42.13 1.23
CA THR A 74 13.98 40.70 1.44
C THR A 74 14.34 39.89 0.20
N ASP A 75 13.97 40.36 -0.98
CA ASP A 75 14.32 39.70 -2.25
C ASP A 75 15.85 39.73 -2.49
N LYS A 76 16.52 40.88 -2.19
CA LYS A 76 17.97 41.04 -2.37
C LYS A 76 18.76 40.10 -1.43
N TYR A 77 18.37 40.05 -0.18
CA TYR A 77 19.11 39.31 0.85
C TYR A 77 18.61 37.89 1.05
N ALA A 78 17.45 37.52 0.54
CA ALA A 78 16.76 36.24 0.81
C ALA A 78 16.64 35.97 2.33
N VAL A 79 16.42 37.02 3.12
CA VAL A 79 16.22 36.99 4.58
C VAL A 79 15.08 37.96 4.91
N PRO A 80 14.20 37.65 5.85
CA PRO A 80 13.11 38.54 6.23
C PRO A 80 13.61 39.92 6.68
N VAL A 81 13.06 40.96 6.09
CA VAL A 81 13.28 42.34 6.49
C VAL A 81 11.98 42.94 6.97
N VAL A 82 11.92 43.29 8.25
CA VAL A 82 10.68 43.76 8.91
C VAL A 82 10.80 45.23 9.24
N PRO A 83 9.87 46.11 8.78
CA PRO A 83 9.87 47.53 9.13
C PRO A 83 9.34 47.68 10.57
N VAL A 84 10.09 48.43 11.39
CA VAL A 84 9.76 48.67 12.80
C VAL A 84 10.04 50.12 13.18
N ASN A 85 9.35 50.64 14.20
CA ASN A 85 9.74 51.84 14.92
C ASN A 85 10.28 51.41 16.29
N CYS A 86 11.58 51.38 16.42
CA CYS A 86 12.22 50.92 17.67
C CYS A 86 11.90 51.81 18.89
N LEU A 87 11.44 53.04 18.68
CA LEU A 87 11.06 53.92 19.79
C LEU A 87 9.65 53.64 20.32
N GLU A 88 8.74 53.27 19.43
CA GLU A 88 7.31 53.07 19.72
C GLU A 88 6.87 51.58 19.69
N MET A 89 7.87 50.64 19.70
CA MET A 89 7.62 49.21 19.54
C MET A 89 6.74 48.68 20.70
N THR A 90 5.68 47.97 20.32
CA THR A 90 4.75 47.32 21.24
C THR A 90 5.20 45.92 21.63
N GLU A 91 4.69 45.40 22.74
CA GLU A 91 4.91 44.00 23.16
C GLU A 91 4.48 43.01 22.09
N GLN A 92 3.39 43.27 21.36
CA GLN A 92 2.90 42.43 20.29
C GLN A 92 3.93 42.36 19.13
N GLU A 93 4.44 43.49 18.71
CA GLU A 93 5.44 43.57 17.64
C GLU A 93 6.74 42.83 18.03
N ILE A 94 7.15 42.90 19.31
CA ILE A 94 8.30 42.13 19.80
C ILE A 94 8.04 40.64 19.69
N ASN A 95 6.85 40.15 20.09
CA ASN A 95 6.47 38.76 19.99
C ASN A 95 6.41 38.28 18.54
N ASP A 96 5.90 39.13 17.64
CA ASP A 96 5.85 38.81 16.21
C ASP A 96 7.28 38.67 15.62
N ILE A 97 8.19 39.59 15.98
CA ILE A 97 9.62 39.53 15.58
C ILE A 97 10.27 38.24 16.11
N LEU A 98 10.04 37.89 17.38
CA LEU A 98 10.61 36.68 17.95
C LEU A 98 10.05 35.43 17.26
N SER A 99 8.76 35.43 16.93
CA SER A 99 8.13 34.36 16.15
C SER A 99 8.75 34.26 14.74
N ASP A 100 8.97 35.36 14.06
CA ASP A 100 9.61 35.41 12.73
C ASP A 100 11.00 34.84 12.76
N ILE A 101 11.80 35.16 13.80
CA ILE A 101 13.13 34.56 13.98
C ILE A 101 13.07 33.05 14.14
N LEU A 102 12.08 32.53 14.89
CA LEU A 102 11.93 31.09 15.11
C LEU A 102 11.64 30.35 13.79
N TYR A 103 10.95 30.99 12.83
CA TYR A 103 10.73 30.41 11.51
C TYR A 103 12.00 30.31 10.64
N GLU A 104 13.07 31.05 10.98
CA GLU A 104 14.37 30.95 10.29
C GLU A 104 15.26 29.84 10.83
N PHE A 105 14.86 29.15 11.90
CA PHE A 105 15.62 28.00 12.43
C PHE A 105 15.66 26.85 11.41
N PRO A 106 16.80 26.13 11.36
CA PRO A 106 16.96 25.00 10.47
C PRO A 106 16.01 23.85 10.83
N VAL A 107 15.51 23.17 9.83
CA VAL A 107 14.70 21.96 10.01
C VAL A 107 15.62 20.78 10.25
N SER A 108 15.44 20.08 11.38
CA SER A 108 16.20 18.88 11.68
C SER A 108 15.60 17.60 11.08
N SER A 109 14.27 17.54 11.03
CA SER A 109 13.57 16.40 10.39
C SER A 109 12.13 16.74 10.02
N VAL A 110 11.69 16.20 8.90
CA VAL A 110 10.29 16.27 8.46
C VAL A 110 9.73 14.84 8.42
N GLY A 111 8.76 14.57 9.29
CA GLY A 111 7.98 13.35 9.26
C GLY A 111 6.78 13.52 8.34
N ILE A 112 6.62 12.64 7.36
CA ILE A 112 5.48 12.65 6.44
C ILE A 112 4.64 11.41 6.69
N ASN A 113 3.39 11.63 7.13
CA ASN A 113 2.44 10.55 7.42
C ASN A 113 1.47 10.41 6.25
N TYR A 114 1.50 9.26 5.60
CA TYR A 114 0.58 8.84 4.55
C TYR A 114 -0.57 8.00 5.11
N PRO A 115 -1.69 7.84 4.39
CA PRO A 115 -2.66 6.81 4.69
C PRO A 115 -1.98 5.43 4.79
N SER A 116 -2.29 4.67 5.83
CA SER A 116 -1.58 3.41 6.17
C SER A 116 -1.58 2.38 5.03
N TRP A 117 -2.63 2.36 4.21
CA TRP A 117 -2.74 1.43 3.09
C TRP A 117 -1.66 1.65 2.00
N ILE A 118 -1.14 2.89 1.84
CA ILE A 118 -0.06 3.19 0.88
C ILE A 118 1.23 2.47 1.26
N ASN A 119 1.50 2.30 2.55
CA ASN A 119 2.69 1.60 3.01
C ASN A 119 2.69 0.11 2.62
N ASN A 120 1.49 -0.49 2.50
CA ASN A 120 1.32 -1.90 2.14
C ASN A 120 1.40 -2.15 0.63
N LEU A 121 1.43 -1.09 -0.20
CA LEU A 121 1.61 -1.23 -1.64
C LEU A 121 3.04 -1.66 -1.97
N GLU A 122 3.21 -2.38 -3.06
CA GLU A 122 4.51 -2.74 -3.60
C GLU A 122 5.30 -1.49 -3.99
N SER A 123 6.63 -1.59 -4.02
CA SER A 123 7.50 -0.42 -4.24
C SER A 123 7.40 0.15 -5.66
N ASP A 124 6.98 -0.64 -6.62
CA ASP A 124 6.77 -0.29 -8.02
C ASP A 124 5.35 0.20 -8.33
N ASN A 125 4.45 0.18 -7.33
CA ASN A 125 3.11 0.74 -7.49
C ASN A 125 3.19 2.21 -7.89
N TYR A 126 2.51 2.57 -8.98
CA TYR A 126 2.57 3.88 -9.62
C TYR A 126 2.25 5.05 -8.67
N LEU A 127 1.24 4.90 -7.81
CA LEU A 127 0.84 5.93 -6.84
C LEU A 127 1.93 6.14 -5.77
N LYS A 128 2.41 5.03 -5.17
CA LYS A 128 3.45 5.08 -4.15
C LYS A 128 4.74 5.65 -4.73
N ALA A 129 5.16 5.20 -5.91
CA ALA A 129 6.35 5.67 -6.59
C ALA A 129 6.26 7.16 -6.91
N SER A 130 5.11 7.64 -7.43
CA SER A 130 4.89 9.05 -7.73
C SER A 130 5.00 9.95 -6.49
N ILE A 131 4.31 9.59 -5.40
CA ILE A 131 4.37 10.36 -4.14
C ILE A 131 5.80 10.40 -3.59
N TYR A 132 6.50 9.26 -3.53
CA TYR A 132 7.87 9.22 -3.01
C TYR A 132 8.86 9.98 -3.88
N THR A 133 8.70 9.94 -5.20
CA THR A 133 9.51 10.72 -6.13
C THR A 133 9.28 12.22 -5.93
N SER A 134 8.03 12.65 -5.84
CA SER A 134 7.66 14.04 -5.58
C SER A 134 8.25 14.54 -4.26
N VAL A 135 8.20 13.73 -3.19
CA VAL A 135 8.85 14.08 -1.93
C VAL A 135 10.35 14.23 -2.09
N LYS A 136 11.01 13.26 -2.72
CA LYS A 136 12.46 13.24 -2.89
C LYS A 136 12.97 14.45 -3.72
N GLU A 137 12.29 14.79 -4.79
CA GLU A 137 12.68 15.90 -5.67
C GLU A 137 12.53 17.25 -4.98
N ASN A 138 11.55 17.41 -4.10
CA ASN A 138 11.28 18.67 -3.42
C ASN A 138 12.00 18.82 -2.06
N THR A 139 12.72 17.81 -1.55
CA THR A 139 13.43 17.91 -0.26
C THR A 139 14.47 19.00 -0.22
N SER A 140 15.10 19.34 -1.37
CA SER A 140 16.11 20.40 -1.46
C SER A 140 15.59 21.82 -1.14
N VAL A 141 14.27 22.01 -1.16
CA VAL A 141 13.62 23.29 -0.83
C VAL A 141 13.61 23.53 0.68
N ILE A 142 13.72 22.46 1.48
CA ILE A 142 13.64 22.54 2.94
C ILE A 142 14.99 22.97 3.50
N THR A 143 15.10 24.24 3.87
CA THR A 143 16.28 24.81 4.54
C THR A 143 15.96 25.22 5.98
N ASN A 144 14.85 25.90 6.17
CA ASN A 144 14.38 26.41 7.46
C ASN A 144 12.89 26.09 7.65
N ILE A 145 12.35 26.38 8.81
CA ILE A 145 10.95 26.11 9.15
C ILE A 145 9.99 26.85 8.20
N ARG A 146 10.32 28.06 7.79
CA ARG A 146 9.52 28.86 6.85
C ARG A 146 9.37 28.17 5.50
N SER A 147 10.41 27.53 5.02
CA SER A 147 10.44 26.85 3.71
C SER A 147 9.54 25.61 3.64
N VAL A 148 9.12 25.07 4.79
CA VAL A 148 8.23 23.89 4.85
C VAL A 148 6.85 24.18 4.25
N GLY A 149 6.37 25.42 4.37
CA GLY A 149 5.14 25.84 3.69
C GLY A 149 5.24 25.71 2.17
N SER A 150 6.34 26.22 1.58
CA SER A 150 6.61 26.12 0.14
C SER A 150 6.81 24.67 -0.30
N PHE A 151 7.43 23.84 0.53
CA PHE A 151 7.53 22.39 0.28
C PHE A 151 6.16 21.73 0.24
N ALA A 152 5.28 22.05 1.19
CA ALA A 152 3.92 21.50 1.22
C ALA A 152 3.11 21.91 -0.03
N GLU A 153 3.22 23.16 -0.47
CA GLU A 153 2.54 23.63 -1.69
C GLU A 153 3.05 22.91 -2.96
N ARG A 154 4.36 22.69 -3.08
CA ARG A 154 4.91 21.91 -4.20
C ARG A 154 4.47 20.46 -4.20
N LEU A 155 4.34 19.84 -3.04
CA LEU A 155 3.83 18.48 -2.96
C LEU A 155 2.36 18.37 -3.39
N LYS A 156 1.55 19.42 -3.19
CA LYS A 156 0.15 19.46 -3.67
C LYS A 156 0.03 19.46 -5.19
N GLU A 157 1.09 19.77 -5.93
CA GLU A 157 1.10 19.66 -7.39
C GLU A 157 1.05 18.22 -7.88
N ASN A 158 1.31 17.25 -6.99
CA ASN A 158 1.18 15.82 -7.33
C ASN A 158 -0.29 15.43 -7.44
N GLU A 159 -0.67 14.82 -8.56
CA GLU A 159 -2.06 14.45 -8.90
C GLU A 159 -2.74 13.49 -7.91
N TYR A 160 -1.96 12.77 -7.09
CA TYR A 160 -2.47 11.82 -6.10
C TYR A 160 -2.64 12.44 -4.70
N ILE A 161 -2.16 13.67 -4.51
CA ILE A 161 -2.23 14.36 -3.21
C ILE A 161 -3.39 15.35 -3.22
N ASP A 162 -4.39 15.07 -2.41
CA ASP A 162 -5.56 15.95 -2.23
C ASP A 162 -5.20 17.18 -1.37
N SER A 163 -4.62 16.93 -0.20
CA SER A 163 -4.26 18.00 0.73
C SER A 163 -3.12 17.58 1.66
N ILE A 164 -2.44 18.59 2.23
CA ILE A 164 -1.36 18.41 3.19
C ILE A 164 -1.60 19.34 4.38
N ASN A 165 -1.56 18.76 5.58
CA ASN A 165 -1.67 19.52 6.82
C ASN A 165 -0.41 19.34 7.66
N ILE A 166 0.08 20.44 8.24
CA ILE A 166 1.12 20.40 9.25
C ILE A 166 0.46 20.07 10.58
N ASN A 167 0.72 18.87 11.11
CA ASN A 167 0.08 18.39 12.34
C ASN A 167 0.78 18.92 13.60
N SER A 168 2.09 18.99 13.56
CA SER A 168 2.89 19.51 14.67
C SER A 168 4.15 20.16 14.16
N LEU A 169 4.54 21.24 14.80
CA LEU A 169 5.75 21.99 14.58
C LEU A 169 6.41 22.19 15.94
N ASP A 170 7.54 21.56 16.15
CA ASP A 170 8.35 21.76 17.34
C ASP A 170 9.53 22.70 17.01
N LEU A 171 9.35 23.95 17.36
CA LEU A 171 10.33 25.00 17.11
C LEU A 171 11.65 24.78 17.90
N SER A 172 11.57 24.07 19.04
CA SER A 172 12.73 23.83 19.91
C SER A 172 13.69 22.79 19.33
N THR A 173 13.16 21.79 18.62
CA THR A 173 13.95 20.68 18.04
C THR A 173 14.03 20.74 16.52
N GLY A 174 13.31 21.67 15.85
CA GLY A 174 13.23 21.74 14.39
C GLY A 174 12.53 20.54 13.76
N LYS A 175 11.66 19.85 14.51
CA LYS A 175 10.93 18.66 14.02
C LYS A 175 9.54 19.04 13.57
N ILE A 176 9.18 18.60 12.38
CA ILE A 176 7.90 18.88 11.77
C ILE A 176 7.22 17.58 11.37
N ASN A 177 5.94 17.45 11.69
CA ASN A 177 5.14 16.33 11.22
C ASN A 177 4.02 16.82 10.32
N MET A 178 3.97 16.28 9.14
CA MET A 178 2.97 16.57 8.11
C MET A 178 2.10 15.34 7.87
N LYS A 179 0.84 15.57 7.55
CA LYS A 179 -0.09 14.51 7.13
C LYS A 179 -0.53 14.79 5.70
N VAL A 180 -0.30 13.84 4.86
CA VAL A 180 -0.73 13.82 3.45
C VAL A 180 -2.07 13.13 3.37
N TYR A 181 -3.01 13.74 2.67
CA TYR A 181 -4.31 13.17 2.35
C TYR A 181 -4.34 12.81 0.88
N VAL A 182 -4.85 11.62 0.62
CA VAL A 182 -5.06 11.07 -0.72
C VAL A 182 -6.52 10.74 -0.86
N ASP A 183 -7.13 11.06 -1.99
CA ASP A 183 -8.55 10.79 -2.21
C ASP A 183 -8.85 9.29 -2.10
N ASN A 184 -9.93 8.96 -1.39
CA ASN A 184 -10.33 7.57 -1.15
C ASN A 184 -10.66 6.80 -2.43
N SER A 185 -10.97 7.46 -3.53
CA SER A 185 -11.19 6.83 -4.82
C SER A 185 -9.97 6.02 -5.29
N PHE A 186 -8.76 6.52 -5.01
CA PHE A 186 -7.52 5.79 -5.32
C PHE A 186 -7.37 4.51 -4.51
N PHE A 187 -7.80 4.52 -3.24
CA PHE A 187 -7.81 3.29 -2.43
C PHE A 187 -8.68 2.20 -3.07
N TYR A 188 -9.91 2.54 -3.44
CA TYR A 188 -10.82 1.57 -4.07
C TYR A 188 -10.33 1.13 -5.45
N LYS A 189 -9.80 2.05 -6.23
CA LYS A 189 -9.22 1.74 -7.54
C LYS A 189 -8.07 0.73 -7.43
N ILE A 190 -7.10 0.98 -6.57
CA ILE A 190 -5.95 0.10 -6.36
C ILE A 190 -6.41 -1.25 -5.79
N LEU A 191 -7.38 -1.25 -4.86
CA LEU A 191 -7.94 -2.48 -4.31
C LEU A 191 -8.60 -3.32 -5.41
N SER A 192 -9.38 -2.68 -6.30
CA SER A 192 -10.00 -3.36 -7.44
C SER A 192 -8.98 -3.95 -8.40
N GLU A 193 -7.92 -3.21 -8.74
CA GLU A 193 -6.82 -3.66 -9.57
C GLU A 193 -6.06 -4.84 -8.95
N SER A 194 -5.75 -4.76 -7.66
CA SER A 194 -4.97 -5.78 -6.94
C SER A 194 -5.74 -7.08 -6.70
N CYS A 195 -7.05 -6.99 -6.48
CA CYS A 195 -7.91 -8.14 -6.18
C CYS A 195 -8.68 -8.65 -7.40
N ASN A 196 -8.61 -7.96 -8.53
CA ASN A 196 -9.42 -8.22 -9.74
C ASN A 196 -10.92 -8.32 -9.42
N VAL A 197 -11.39 -7.44 -8.52
CA VAL A 197 -12.77 -7.36 -8.06
C VAL A 197 -13.19 -5.90 -8.09
N GLU A 198 -14.35 -5.61 -8.66
CA GLU A 198 -14.87 -4.24 -8.73
C GLU A 198 -15.34 -3.77 -7.34
N VAL A 199 -14.69 -2.72 -6.81
CA VAL A 199 -15.00 -2.08 -5.53
C VAL A 199 -14.92 -0.56 -5.73
N ASN A 200 -16.03 0.12 -5.61
CA ASN A 200 -16.10 1.57 -5.87
C ASN A 200 -16.24 2.40 -4.60
N ASP A 201 -16.81 1.84 -3.54
CA ASP A 201 -17.08 2.52 -2.28
C ASP A 201 -17.00 1.56 -1.07
N GLU A 202 -17.22 2.09 0.13
CA GLU A 202 -17.23 1.34 1.39
C GLU A 202 -18.32 0.26 1.42
N ARG A 203 -19.45 0.48 0.75
CA ARG A 203 -20.57 -0.46 0.69
C ARG A 203 -20.18 -1.67 -0.16
N ASP A 204 -19.57 -1.44 -1.32
CA ASP A 204 -19.08 -2.51 -2.18
C ASP A 204 -18.03 -3.33 -1.44
N LEU A 205 -17.07 -2.66 -0.78
CA LEU A 205 -16.04 -3.31 0.02
C LEU A 205 -16.65 -4.19 1.13
N MET A 206 -17.62 -3.66 1.87
CA MET A 206 -18.30 -4.41 2.93
C MET A 206 -19.05 -5.62 2.37
N SER A 207 -19.74 -5.45 1.24
CA SER A 207 -20.45 -6.54 0.56
C SER A 207 -19.50 -7.64 0.12
N GLN A 208 -18.39 -7.28 -0.53
CA GLN A 208 -17.36 -8.24 -0.97
C GLN A 208 -16.72 -8.95 0.23
N PHE A 209 -16.43 -8.22 1.30
CA PHE A 209 -15.86 -8.81 2.51
C PHE A 209 -16.80 -9.82 3.16
N ILE A 210 -18.09 -9.52 3.26
CA ILE A 210 -19.10 -10.44 3.77
C ILE A 210 -19.17 -11.72 2.91
N ASN A 211 -19.17 -11.55 1.58
CA ASN A 211 -19.18 -12.68 0.65
C ASN A 211 -17.91 -13.55 0.80
N LEU A 212 -16.75 -12.91 0.90
CA LEU A 212 -15.47 -13.61 1.13
C LEU A 212 -15.46 -14.40 2.44
N VAL A 213 -16.02 -13.83 3.53
CA VAL A 213 -16.13 -14.53 4.81
C VAL A 213 -17.05 -15.74 4.70
N GLN A 214 -18.17 -15.63 3.96
CA GLN A 214 -19.06 -16.76 3.71
C GLN A 214 -18.37 -17.85 2.87
N MET A 215 -17.71 -17.47 1.79
CA MET A 215 -16.92 -18.39 0.97
C MET A 215 -15.81 -19.06 1.78
N LYS A 216 -15.12 -18.31 2.63
CA LYS A 216 -14.08 -18.85 3.52
C LYS A 216 -14.63 -19.92 4.46
N LYS A 217 -15.79 -19.68 5.09
CA LYS A 217 -16.44 -20.66 5.96
C LYS A 217 -16.79 -21.95 5.20
N GLN A 218 -17.32 -21.81 3.98
CA GLN A 218 -17.60 -22.98 3.13
C GLN A 218 -16.30 -23.70 2.76
N TYR A 219 -15.26 -22.96 2.36
CA TYR A 219 -13.96 -23.55 2.01
C TYR A 219 -13.31 -24.27 3.19
N GLU A 220 -13.36 -23.69 4.40
CA GLU A 220 -12.80 -24.32 5.62
C GLU A 220 -13.42 -25.68 5.91
N ARG A 221 -14.71 -25.88 5.61
CA ARG A 221 -15.39 -27.16 5.70
C ARG A 221 -14.74 -28.23 4.80
N PHE A 222 -14.33 -27.85 3.60
CA PHE A 222 -13.70 -28.76 2.65
C PHE A 222 -12.19 -28.87 2.82
N ASN A 223 -11.53 -27.88 3.42
CA ASN A 223 -10.07 -27.78 3.47
C ASN A 223 -9.41 -29.01 4.12
N LYS A 224 -10.01 -29.54 5.20
CA LYS A 224 -9.50 -30.75 5.86
C LYS A 224 -9.58 -31.96 4.92
N ALA A 225 -10.73 -32.15 4.29
CA ALA A 225 -10.95 -33.27 3.36
C ALA A 225 -10.05 -33.14 2.11
N LEU A 226 -9.79 -31.93 1.61
CA LEU A 226 -8.86 -31.69 0.50
C LEU A 226 -7.43 -32.07 0.87
N LYS A 227 -6.96 -31.71 2.07
CA LYS A 227 -5.65 -32.14 2.57
C LYS A 227 -5.54 -33.66 2.70
N GLU A 228 -6.59 -34.31 3.25
CA GLU A 228 -6.66 -35.77 3.34
C GLU A 228 -6.59 -36.42 1.96
N VAL A 229 -7.26 -35.83 0.95
CA VAL A 229 -7.20 -36.30 -0.45
C VAL A 229 -5.80 -36.18 -1.02
N ASP A 230 -5.09 -35.10 -0.74
CA ASP A 230 -3.73 -34.90 -1.23
C ASP A 230 -2.74 -35.91 -0.60
N GLU A 231 -2.91 -36.21 0.67
CA GLU A 231 -2.05 -37.14 1.42
C GLU A 231 -2.36 -38.61 1.16
N THR A 232 -3.63 -38.95 1.11
CA THR A 232 -4.09 -40.39 1.11
C THR A 232 -4.86 -40.80 -0.15
N GLY A 233 -5.24 -39.83 -0.98
CA GLY A 233 -6.15 -40.06 -2.12
C GLY A 233 -7.63 -40.08 -1.76
N TYR A 234 -7.99 -39.93 -0.46
CA TYR A 234 -9.38 -39.99 0.00
C TYR A 234 -9.62 -39.00 1.15
N GLY A 235 -10.67 -38.23 1.07
CA GLY A 235 -11.05 -37.25 2.10
C GLY A 235 -12.55 -37.24 2.37
N ILE A 236 -12.93 -36.90 3.60
CA ILE A 236 -14.33 -36.89 4.04
C ILE A 236 -14.70 -35.53 4.58
N VAL A 237 -15.75 -34.92 4.02
CA VAL A 237 -16.38 -33.71 4.57
C VAL A 237 -17.49 -34.14 5.52
N MET A 238 -17.31 -33.86 6.79
CA MET A 238 -18.29 -34.20 7.82
C MET A 238 -19.55 -33.32 7.70
N PRO A 239 -20.73 -33.86 8.03
CA PRO A 239 -21.97 -33.10 8.05
C PRO A 239 -21.95 -32.01 9.15
N GLU A 240 -22.65 -30.93 8.92
CA GLU A 240 -22.90 -29.89 9.93
C GLU A 240 -24.12 -30.25 10.80
N MET A 241 -24.23 -29.62 11.97
CA MET A 241 -25.32 -29.87 12.91
C MET A 241 -26.71 -29.63 12.32
N ASN A 242 -26.83 -28.68 11.39
CA ASN A 242 -28.08 -28.35 10.69
C ASN A 242 -28.46 -29.38 9.59
N GLU A 243 -27.51 -30.26 9.20
CA GLU A 243 -27.72 -31.31 8.22
C GLU A 243 -28.10 -32.64 8.90
N LEU A 244 -28.04 -32.71 10.25
CA LEU A 244 -28.43 -33.86 11.03
C LEU A 244 -29.96 -33.96 11.13
N SER A 245 -30.52 -35.10 10.81
CA SER A 245 -31.91 -35.43 11.07
C SER A 245 -31.99 -36.57 12.09
N LEU A 246 -32.88 -36.44 13.07
CA LEU A 246 -33.12 -37.43 14.07
C LEU A 246 -34.47 -38.10 13.78
N GLU A 247 -34.49 -39.47 13.73
CA GLU A 247 -35.72 -40.22 13.66
C GLU A 247 -36.42 -40.26 15.04
N GLU A 248 -37.69 -40.61 15.06
CA GLU A 248 -38.43 -40.74 16.32
C GLU A 248 -37.76 -41.78 17.25
N PRO A 249 -37.56 -41.43 18.54
CA PRO A 249 -36.94 -42.36 19.49
C PRO A 249 -37.79 -43.62 19.70
N GLU A 250 -37.15 -44.79 19.60
CA GLU A 250 -37.77 -46.09 19.81
C GLU A 250 -37.37 -46.66 21.17
N ILE A 251 -38.31 -47.29 21.87
CA ILE A 251 -38.00 -48.05 23.09
C ILE A 251 -37.40 -49.40 22.68
N MET A 252 -36.20 -49.73 23.20
CA MET A 252 -35.57 -51.00 22.99
C MET A 252 -35.45 -51.78 24.28
N LYS A 253 -35.58 -53.17 24.22
CA LYS A 253 -35.37 -54.05 25.33
C LYS A 253 -34.18 -54.95 25.04
N GLN A 254 -33.21 -54.97 25.92
CA GLN A 254 -32.00 -55.75 25.78
C GLN A 254 -31.66 -56.41 27.14
N GLY A 255 -31.59 -57.76 27.22
CA GLY A 255 -31.21 -58.47 28.45
C GLY A 255 -32.05 -58.14 29.66
N GLY A 256 -33.37 -57.89 29.49
CA GLY A 256 -34.31 -57.57 30.58
C GLY A 256 -34.33 -56.13 31.02
N ARG A 257 -33.53 -55.26 30.39
CA ARG A 257 -33.48 -53.79 30.63
C ARG A 257 -34.09 -53.03 29.45
N TYR A 258 -34.69 -51.90 29.75
CA TYR A 258 -35.23 -50.98 28.73
C TYR A 258 -34.26 -49.85 28.47
N GLY A 259 -34.10 -49.47 27.21
CA GLY A 259 -33.31 -48.34 26.74
C GLY A 259 -34.06 -47.56 25.67
N VAL A 260 -33.49 -46.46 25.24
CA VAL A 260 -33.97 -45.67 24.10
C VAL A 260 -33.01 -45.85 22.95
N LYS A 261 -33.53 -46.21 21.79
CA LYS A 261 -32.77 -46.25 20.54
C LYS A 261 -32.98 -44.94 19.78
N LEU A 262 -31.91 -44.25 19.52
CA LEU A 262 -31.88 -43.03 18.72
C LEU A 262 -31.25 -43.37 17.38
N LYS A 263 -31.88 -42.98 16.29
CA LYS A 263 -31.32 -43.08 14.95
C LYS A 263 -31.17 -41.68 14.39
N ALA A 264 -29.96 -41.34 13.93
CA ALA A 264 -29.68 -40.10 13.27
C ALA A 264 -29.16 -40.35 11.84
N GLN A 265 -29.52 -39.48 10.93
CA GLN A 265 -29.10 -39.53 9.55
C GLN A 265 -28.47 -38.19 9.17
N ALA A 266 -27.36 -38.21 8.41
CA ALA A 266 -26.70 -37.03 7.91
C ALA A 266 -26.00 -37.32 6.58
N PRO A 267 -25.97 -36.36 5.63
CA PRO A 267 -25.21 -36.52 4.41
C PRO A 267 -23.71 -36.31 4.69
N SER A 268 -22.86 -37.12 4.10
CA SER A 268 -21.42 -36.92 4.05
C SER A 268 -20.95 -36.73 2.61
N ILE A 269 -19.88 -35.95 2.39
CA ILE A 269 -19.30 -35.77 1.05
C ILE A 269 -17.95 -36.49 1.04
N HIS A 270 -17.75 -37.35 0.04
CA HIS A 270 -16.54 -38.12 -0.15
C HIS A 270 -15.79 -37.63 -1.37
N LEU A 271 -14.53 -37.24 -1.19
CA LEU A 271 -13.61 -36.79 -2.22
C LEU A 271 -12.59 -37.87 -2.51
N ILE A 272 -12.45 -38.26 -3.76
CA ILE A 272 -11.57 -39.35 -4.19
C ILE A 272 -10.67 -38.86 -5.29
N LYS A 273 -9.35 -39.03 -5.13
CA LYS A 273 -8.33 -38.69 -6.14
C LYS A 273 -8.08 -39.93 -7.00
N CYS A 274 -8.42 -39.82 -8.26
CA CYS A 274 -8.24 -40.92 -9.23
C CYS A 274 -7.27 -40.48 -10.33
N ASN A 275 -6.40 -41.40 -10.77
CA ASN A 275 -5.55 -41.18 -11.92
C ASN A 275 -6.31 -41.46 -13.21
N THR A 276 -6.41 -40.49 -14.09
CA THR A 276 -7.07 -40.64 -15.40
C THR A 276 -6.01 -40.60 -16.49
N TYR A 277 -6.02 -41.57 -17.36
CA TYR A 277 -5.10 -41.64 -18.50
C TYR A 277 -5.85 -41.35 -19.78
N THR A 278 -5.26 -40.58 -20.68
CA THR A 278 -5.77 -40.39 -22.03
C THR A 278 -4.68 -40.73 -23.05
N GLU A 279 -5.10 -41.21 -24.19
CA GLU A 279 -4.25 -41.46 -25.35
C GLU A 279 -4.78 -40.63 -26.50
N VAL A 280 -3.88 -39.87 -27.10
CA VAL A 280 -4.19 -39.04 -28.26
C VAL A 280 -3.35 -39.52 -29.40
N ALA A 281 -3.97 -40.03 -30.45
CA ALA A 281 -3.31 -40.59 -31.63
C ALA A 281 -3.75 -39.81 -32.89
N PRO A 282 -3.18 -38.63 -33.16
CA PRO A 282 -3.50 -37.88 -34.36
C PRO A 282 -2.96 -38.60 -35.61
N ILE A 283 -3.79 -38.67 -36.66
CA ILE A 283 -3.34 -39.27 -37.94
C ILE A 283 -2.56 -38.22 -38.73
N VAL A 284 -1.29 -38.46 -38.98
CA VAL A 284 -0.36 -37.50 -39.57
C VAL A 284 -0.22 -37.63 -41.09
N GLY A 285 -0.56 -38.76 -41.66
CA GLY A 285 -0.42 -39.02 -43.09
C GLY A 285 0.49 -40.22 -43.41
N SER A 286 1.64 -40.01 -44.05
CA SER A 286 2.58 -41.11 -44.40
C SER A 286 3.42 -41.55 -43.20
N GLU A 287 3.99 -42.76 -43.29
CA GLU A 287 4.90 -43.30 -42.26
C GLU A 287 6.10 -42.37 -42.01
N SER A 288 6.68 -41.82 -43.07
CA SER A 288 7.81 -40.90 -43.00
C SER A 288 7.45 -39.61 -42.22
N GLN A 289 6.27 -39.04 -42.48
CA GLN A 289 5.82 -37.84 -41.78
C GLN A 289 5.52 -38.14 -40.28
N SER A 290 5.03 -39.33 -39.98
CA SER A 290 4.81 -39.76 -38.57
C SER A 290 6.14 -39.93 -37.83
N GLN A 291 7.17 -40.50 -38.48
CA GLN A 291 8.51 -40.63 -37.91
C GLN A 291 9.18 -39.29 -37.68
N GLU A 292 9.05 -38.31 -38.60
CA GLU A 292 9.56 -36.95 -38.43
C GLU A 292 8.91 -36.25 -37.24
N LEU A 293 7.57 -36.36 -37.08
CA LEU A 293 6.86 -35.79 -35.96
C LEU A 293 7.30 -36.40 -34.62
N VAL A 294 7.43 -37.75 -34.57
CA VAL A 294 7.89 -38.43 -33.36
C VAL A 294 9.30 -37.99 -32.97
N MET A 295 10.23 -37.89 -33.95
CA MET A 295 11.58 -37.38 -33.67
C MET A 295 11.58 -35.95 -33.18
N TYR A 296 10.76 -35.09 -33.75
CA TYR A 296 10.59 -33.70 -33.31
C TYR A 296 10.07 -33.65 -31.87
N LEU A 297 8.98 -34.37 -31.54
CA LEU A 297 8.39 -34.37 -30.19
C LEU A 297 9.34 -34.98 -29.16
N LEU A 298 10.14 -36.01 -29.51
CA LEU A 298 11.13 -36.58 -28.61
C LEU A 298 12.23 -35.57 -28.29
N LYS A 299 12.68 -34.82 -29.28
CA LYS A 299 13.67 -33.77 -29.09
C LYS A 299 13.15 -32.67 -28.18
N GLU A 300 11.95 -32.16 -28.41
CA GLU A 300 11.32 -31.16 -27.54
C GLU A 300 11.10 -31.68 -26.10
N PHE A 301 10.73 -32.97 -25.97
CA PHE A 301 10.57 -33.57 -24.65
C PHE A 301 11.90 -33.68 -23.87
N GLU A 302 13.03 -33.90 -24.56
CA GLU A 302 14.35 -34.00 -23.94
C GLU A 302 14.95 -32.61 -23.66
N GLU A 303 14.79 -31.63 -24.56
CA GLU A 303 15.40 -30.31 -24.48
C GLU A 303 14.57 -29.34 -23.64
N ASN A 304 13.23 -29.32 -23.80
CA ASN A 304 12.32 -28.36 -23.18
C ASN A 304 11.02 -29.03 -22.71
N PRO A 305 11.03 -29.80 -21.61
CA PRO A 305 9.85 -30.55 -21.13
C PRO A 305 8.61 -29.72 -20.84
N SER A 306 8.77 -28.43 -20.53
CA SER A 306 7.66 -27.51 -20.24
C SER A 306 7.05 -26.92 -21.51
N GLU A 307 7.84 -26.68 -22.55
CA GLU A 307 7.40 -26.03 -23.79
C GLU A 307 6.73 -27.01 -24.76
N ILE A 308 6.93 -28.33 -24.57
CA ILE A 308 6.28 -29.36 -25.39
C ILE A 308 4.74 -29.23 -25.38
N TRP A 309 4.16 -28.74 -24.29
CA TRP A 309 2.72 -28.57 -24.18
C TRP A 309 2.14 -27.52 -25.14
N ASP A 310 2.95 -26.53 -25.54
CA ASP A 310 2.59 -25.47 -26.45
C ASP A 310 2.86 -25.84 -27.93
N THR A 311 3.50 -27.00 -28.16
CA THR A 311 3.77 -27.51 -29.50
C THR A 311 2.49 -27.69 -30.29
N ASN A 312 2.41 -27.04 -31.45
CA ASN A 312 1.24 -27.11 -32.32
C ASN A 312 1.26 -28.41 -33.18
N ILE A 313 0.20 -29.19 -33.01
CA ILE A 313 -0.02 -30.41 -33.81
C ILE A 313 -1.37 -30.23 -34.53
N PHE A 314 -1.31 -29.99 -35.85
CA PHE A 314 -2.52 -29.79 -36.68
C PHE A 314 -3.46 -28.66 -36.24
N GLY A 315 -2.89 -27.54 -35.85
CA GLY A 315 -3.68 -26.34 -35.52
C GLY A 315 -4.18 -26.29 -34.06
N LYS A 316 -3.84 -27.30 -33.26
CA LYS A 316 -4.07 -27.32 -31.80
C LYS A 316 -2.77 -27.57 -31.04
N SER A 317 -2.64 -26.99 -29.87
CA SER A 317 -1.51 -27.31 -28.98
C SER A 317 -1.64 -28.75 -28.44
N LEU A 318 -0.52 -29.36 -28.07
CA LEU A 318 -0.52 -30.66 -27.41
C LEU A 318 -1.35 -30.62 -26.12
N HIS A 319 -1.28 -29.53 -25.38
CA HIS A 319 -2.09 -29.27 -24.19
C HIS A 319 -3.60 -29.33 -24.50
N GLU A 320 -4.05 -28.68 -25.57
CA GLU A 320 -5.47 -28.69 -25.98
C GLU A 320 -5.93 -30.11 -26.35
N LEU A 321 -5.14 -30.84 -27.13
CA LEU A 321 -5.47 -32.19 -27.56
C LEU A 321 -5.58 -33.16 -26.37
N VAL A 322 -4.63 -33.11 -25.43
CA VAL A 322 -4.64 -33.95 -24.24
C VAL A 322 -5.80 -33.54 -23.31
N SER A 323 -6.04 -32.24 -23.12
CA SER A 323 -7.16 -31.72 -22.32
C SER A 323 -8.52 -32.14 -22.87
N GLU A 324 -8.72 -32.09 -24.18
CA GLU A 324 -9.93 -32.61 -24.82
C GLU A 324 -10.10 -34.12 -24.58
N GLY A 325 -9.02 -34.90 -24.70
CA GLY A 325 -9.02 -36.34 -24.44
C GLY A 325 -9.40 -36.69 -22.99
N LEU A 326 -8.83 -35.97 -22.03
CA LEU A 326 -9.14 -36.14 -20.62
C LEU A 326 -10.58 -35.73 -20.30
N ASN A 327 -11.00 -34.55 -20.78
CA ASN A 327 -12.37 -34.06 -20.58
C ASN A 327 -13.40 -35.03 -21.14
N ASN A 328 -13.18 -35.57 -22.33
CA ASN A 328 -14.06 -36.56 -22.93
C ASN A 328 -14.21 -37.81 -22.05
N LYS A 329 -13.13 -38.30 -21.42
CA LYS A 329 -13.19 -39.43 -20.50
C LYS A 329 -13.89 -39.10 -19.19
N LEU A 330 -13.57 -37.98 -18.58
CA LEU A 330 -14.10 -37.55 -17.28
C LEU A 330 -15.61 -37.29 -17.34
N TYR A 331 -16.08 -36.60 -18.37
CA TYR A 331 -17.48 -36.22 -18.49
C TYR A 331 -18.37 -37.33 -19.08
N ARG A 332 -17.78 -38.36 -19.71
CA ARG A 332 -18.54 -39.48 -20.29
C ARG A 332 -18.89 -40.58 -19.29
N MET A 333 -18.54 -40.44 -18.01
CA MET A 333 -18.96 -41.43 -17.01
C MET A 333 -20.50 -41.48 -16.96
N PRO A 334 -21.14 -42.65 -17.26
CA PRO A 334 -22.59 -42.76 -17.30
C PRO A 334 -23.22 -42.45 -15.94
N ILE A 335 -24.40 -41.86 -15.94
CA ILE A 335 -25.14 -41.53 -14.69
C ILE A 335 -25.34 -42.77 -13.84
N ASP A 336 -25.65 -43.92 -14.45
CA ASP A 336 -25.84 -45.19 -13.75
C ASP A 336 -24.57 -45.66 -13.04
N ALA A 337 -23.40 -45.45 -13.65
CA ALA A 337 -22.12 -45.75 -13.02
C ALA A 337 -21.86 -44.84 -11.80
N ARG A 338 -22.15 -43.53 -11.91
CA ARG A 338 -22.03 -42.59 -10.78
C ARG A 338 -22.96 -42.99 -9.62
N ASN A 339 -24.20 -43.39 -9.92
CA ASN A 339 -25.15 -43.83 -8.90
C ASN A 339 -24.70 -45.12 -8.21
N LYS A 340 -24.21 -46.11 -8.96
CA LYS A 340 -23.67 -47.34 -8.40
C LYS A 340 -22.44 -47.10 -7.50
N PHE A 341 -21.56 -46.19 -7.88
CA PHE A 341 -20.44 -45.78 -7.03
C PHE A 341 -20.95 -45.20 -5.69
N ARG A 342 -21.88 -44.24 -5.77
CA ARG A 342 -22.47 -43.61 -4.58
C ARG A 342 -23.12 -44.67 -3.66
N GLU A 343 -23.99 -45.52 -4.19
CA GLU A 343 -24.67 -46.58 -3.44
C GLU A 343 -23.68 -47.57 -2.81
N THR A 344 -22.59 -47.88 -3.50
CA THR A 344 -21.57 -48.77 -2.98
C THR A 344 -20.84 -48.15 -1.80
N ILE A 345 -20.43 -46.87 -1.90
CA ILE A 345 -19.80 -46.13 -0.81
C ILE A 345 -20.77 -46.04 0.39
N GLU A 346 -22.03 -45.69 0.16
CA GLU A 346 -23.07 -45.59 1.17
C GLU A 346 -23.26 -46.90 1.91
N ARG A 347 -23.29 -48.05 1.19
CA ARG A 347 -23.39 -49.38 1.79
C ARG A 347 -22.16 -49.73 2.63
N VAL A 348 -20.96 -49.43 2.12
CA VAL A 348 -19.70 -49.69 2.84
C VAL A 348 -19.65 -48.93 4.16
N ILE A 349 -20.13 -47.69 4.17
CA ILE A 349 -20.14 -46.84 5.37
C ILE A 349 -21.17 -47.35 6.40
N ASN A 350 -22.39 -47.66 5.96
CA ASN A 350 -23.49 -47.98 6.87
C ASN A 350 -23.46 -49.45 7.36
N GLU A 351 -23.02 -50.39 6.52
CA GLU A 351 -23.03 -51.83 6.83
C GLU A 351 -21.66 -52.38 7.22
N GLY A 352 -20.60 -51.61 6.97
CA GLY A 352 -19.21 -52.03 7.16
C GLY A 352 -18.70 -52.96 6.04
N CYS A 353 -17.38 -53.04 5.92
CA CYS A 353 -16.70 -53.88 4.93
C CYS A 353 -16.34 -55.24 5.50
N ASN A 354 -17.25 -56.20 5.48
CA ASN A 354 -16.99 -57.60 5.91
C ASN A 354 -16.68 -58.54 4.72
N GLY A 355 -16.34 -58.03 3.54
CA GLY A 355 -16.13 -58.88 2.37
C GLY A 355 -15.56 -58.16 1.16
N LEU A 356 -15.53 -58.85 0.04
CA LEU A 356 -15.06 -58.36 -1.26
C LEU A 356 -16.03 -57.28 -1.78
N ILE A 357 -15.54 -56.08 -2.03
CA ILE A 357 -16.31 -55.03 -2.70
C ILE A 357 -16.27 -55.34 -4.20
N CYS A 358 -17.39 -55.71 -4.79
CA CYS A 358 -17.52 -55.89 -6.23
C CYS A 358 -18.47 -54.82 -6.79
N ILE A 359 -17.96 -53.93 -7.65
CA ILE A 359 -18.77 -52.95 -8.38
C ILE A 359 -18.94 -53.50 -9.79
N ILE A 360 -20.14 -53.92 -10.11
CA ILE A 360 -20.51 -54.33 -11.48
C ILE A 360 -21.14 -53.13 -12.16
N LEU A 361 -20.42 -52.54 -13.13
CA LEU A 361 -20.85 -51.40 -13.93
C LEU A 361 -21.75 -51.87 -15.09
#